data_e1a43b022e5ff02e001633be519c9d11
#
_entry.id   e1a43b022e5ff02e001633be519c9d11
#
_cell.length_a   1.000
_cell.length_b   1.000
_cell.length_c   1.000
_cell.angle_alpha   90.00
_cell.angle_beta   90.00
_cell.angle_gamma   90.00
#
_symmetry.space_group_name_H-M   'P 1'
#
loop_
_entity.id
_entity.type
_entity.pdbx_description
1 polymer ?
#
loop_
_entity_poly.entity_id
_entity_poly.type
_entity_poly.pdbx_seq_one_letter_code
_entity_poly.pdbx_strand_id
1 'polypeptide(L)'
;MDQARPSRRAAFVAAGGVFAAGLALAGCGGKPEQKSPGGEVSAVEDLMREHGVLRRILIVYRETAGWLAAGRTDFDAAALGQAADLFRAFGEDYHERELEEQHVFPQLQKAGGPVAAVVPVLLAQHARGRQATAFVRARCASGRIAPADAPALGKVLQDFARMYEAHTAFEDTVAFQAWRQSMSDKERETAGDQFEKVERSHFAGGGFEMAAGQVAQIEQKLGLADLARYTAGAVPAP
;
A
#
# COMPACT_ATOMS: atom_id res chain seq x y z
N MET A 1 56.66 26.99 -16.06
CA MET A 1 57.06 27.03 -14.63
C MET A 1 55.81 26.59 -13.87
N ASP A 2 55.66 25.60 -13.19
CA ASP A 2 56.36 24.41 -12.70
C ASP A 2 55.30 23.60 -11.96
N GLN A 3 55.06 22.37 -12.37
CA GLN A 3 55.23 21.11 -11.63
C GLN A 3 54.67 21.13 -10.18
N ALA A 4 53.98 20.17 -9.62
CA ALA A 4 54.00 18.74 -9.80
C ALA A 4 52.88 18.08 -8.97
N ARG A 5 52.42 16.88 -9.42
CA ARG A 5 51.81 15.81 -8.60
C ARG A 5 52.90 15.20 -7.64
N PRO A 6 52.58 14.39 -6.61
CA PRO A 6 51.96 13.08 -6.77
C PRO A 6 51.07 12.53 -5.60
N SER A 7 50.22 11.62 -5.95
CA SER A 7 49.90 10.24 -5.45
C SER A 7 50.44 9.78 -4.09
N ARG A 8 49.60 9.09 -3.32
CA ARG A 8 49.96 7.83 -2.62
C ARG A 8 48.75 6.94 -2.34
N ARG A 9 48.79 5.79 -2.99
CA ARG A 9 48.07 4.58 -2.62
C ARG A 9 48.64 4.04 -1.30
N ALA A 10 47.84 3.47 -0.43
CA ALA A 10 48.27 2.49 0.54
C ALA A 10 47.36 1.27 0.45
N ALA A 11 47.94 0.19 -0.05
CA ALA A 11 47.44 -1.16 0.02
C ALA A 11 47.73 -1.72 1.42
N PHE A 12 46.83 -2.46 2.01
CA PHE A 12 47.15 -3.38 3.11
C PHE A 12 46.87 -4.81 2.71
N VAL A 13 47.91 -5.59 2.93
CA VAL A 13 48.13 -6.97 2.55
C VAL A 13 47.48 -7.90 3.57
N ALA A 14 47.03 -9.04 3.06
CA ALA A 14 46.51 -10.18 3.75
C ALA A 14 47.51 -10.83 4.69
N ALA A 15 47.03 -11.44 5.75
CA ALA A 15 47.75 -12.52 6.42
C ALA A 15 46.73 -13.62 6.77
N GLY A 16 46.99 -14.78 6.23
CA GLY A 16 46.24 -16.01 6.41
C GLY A 16 46.58 -16.72 7.72
N GLY A 17 45.68 -17.60 8.11
CA GLY A 17 45.87 -18.56 9.20
C GLY A 17 44.97 -19.76 8.94
N VAL A 18 45.59 -20.83 8.46
CA VAL A 18 45.03 -22.18 8.30
C VAL A 18 45.07 -22.88 9.65
N PHE A 19 44.00 -23.52 10.10
CA PHE A 19 44.07 -24.72 10.92
C PHE A 19 42.92 -25.67 10.61
N ALA A 20 43.28 -26.92 10.54
CA ALA A 20 42.57 -28.06 9.99
C ALA A 20 41.77 -28.87 11.01
N ALA A 21 40.80 -29.57 10.46
CA ALA A 21 40.32 -30.94 10.77
C ALA A 21 39.69 -31.25 12.12
N GLY A 22 38.42 -31.71 12.04
CA GLY A 22 37.80 -32.48 13.12
C GLY A 22 36.37 -32.94 12.76
N LEU A 23 36.30 -34.15 12.23
CA LEU A 23 35.24 -35.17 12.25
C LEU A 23 33.75 -34.81 12.13
N ALA A 24 33.18 -35.45 11.12
CA ALA A 24 31.75 -35.66 10.89
C ALA A 24 31.07 -36.40 12.04
N LEU A 25 29.89 -35.89 12.43
CA LEU A 25 28.79 -36.71 12.94
C LEU A 25 27.50 -36.28 12.23
N ALA A 26 26.95 -37.23 11.50
CA ALA A 26 25.67 -37.09 10.86
C ALA A 26 24.57 -36.97 11.94
N GLY A 27 23.95 -35.80 12.01
CA GLY A 27 22.73 -35.57 12.75
C GLY A 27 21.68 -34.97 11.79
N CYS A 28 20.59 -35.68 11.53
CA CYS A 28 19.42 -35.16 10.90
C CYS A 28 18.83 -34.05 11.78
N GLY A 29 19.28 -32.82 11.52
CA GLY A 29 18.72 -31.62 12.10
C GLY A 29 18.11 -30.80 10.98
N GLY A 30 16.75 -30.71 10.96
CA GLY A 30 16.08 -29.74 10.13
C GLY A 30 16.72 -28.38 10.38
N LYS A 31 17.02 -27.65 9.30
CA LYS A 31 17.48 -26.27 9.40
C LYS A 31 16.43 -25.52 10.22
N PRO A 32 16.81 -24.84 11.32
CA PRO A 32 15.89 -23.87 11.90
C PRO A 32 15.63 -22.82 10.84
N GLU A 33 14.36 -22.64 10.49
CA GLU A 33 13.88 -21.54 9.72
C GLU A 33 14.36 -20.27 10.44
N GLN A 34 15.25 -19.54 9.82
CA GLN A 34 15.79 -18.30 10.36
C GLN A 34 14.63 -17.30 10.34
N LYS A 35 13.89 -17.16 11.44
CA LYS A 35 12.95 -16.04 11.65
C LYS A 35 13.75 -14.76 11.42
N SER A 36 13.31 -13.98 10.46
CA SER A 36 13.85 -12.66 10.18
C SER A 36 13.85 -11.82 11.48
N PRO A 37 14.85 -10.96 11.74
CA PRO A 37 14.93 -10.16 12.95
C PRO A 37 14.00 -8.93 12.97
N GLY A 38 12.96 -8.90 12.14
CA GLY A 38 11.80 -8.02 12.25
C GLY A 38 10.68 -8.80 12.90
N GLY A 39 10.14 -8.34 14.03
CA GLY A 39 9.00 -8.98 14.67
C GLY A 39 7.89 -9.18 13.64
N GLU A 40 7.18 -10.29 13.75
CA GLU A 40 6.04 -10.65 12.92
C GLU A 40 5.03 -9.50 12.91
N VAL A 41 4.72 -8.96 11.71
CA VAL A 41 3.79 -7.84 11.55
C VAL A 41 2.41 -8.33 12.00
N SER A 42 1.77 -7.60 12.91
CA SER A 42 0.43 -7.98 13.36
C SER A 42 -0.61 -7.75 12.26
N ALA A 43 -1.71 -8.52 12.24
CA ALA A 43 -2.78 -8.35 11.26
C ALA A 43 -3.30 -6.90 11.16
N VAL A 44 -3.39 -6.19 12.30
CA VAL A 44 -3.82 -4.77 12.30
C VAL A 44 -2.76 -3.85 11.71
N GLU A 45 -1.48 -4.09 12.02
CA GLU A 45 -0.39 -3.31 11.44
C GLU A 45 -0.31 -3.54 9.93
N ASP A 46 -0.57 -4.75 9.46
CA ASP A 46 -0.57 -5.10 8.05
C ASP A 46 -1.69 -4.38 7.30
N LEU A 47 -2.93 -4.41 7.80
CA LEU A 47 -4.04 -3.62 7.26
C LEU A 47 -3.68 -2.11 7.16
N MET A 48 -3.06 -1.55 8.20
CA MET A 48 -2.66 -0.12 8.19
C MET A 48 -1.54 0.17 7.19
N ARG A 49 -0.59 -0.77 6.96
CA ARG A 49 0.45 -0.64 5.93
C ARG A 49 -0.17 -0.67 4.52
N GLU A 50 -1.12 -1.56 4.29
CA GLU A 50 -1.88 -1.66 3.05
C GLU A 50 -2.67 -0.38 2.77
N HIS A 51 -3.30 0.22 3.79
CA HIS A 51 -3.87 1.56 3.70
C HIS A 51 -2.85 2.61 3.28
N GLY A 52 -1.58 2.48 3.67
CA GLY A 52 -0.49 3.34 3.20
C GLY A 52 -0.34 3.31 1.68
N VAL A 53 -0.43 2.13 1.05
CA VAL A 53 -0.41 1.99 -0.42
C VAL A 53 -1.67 2.61 -1.05
N LEU A 54 -2.84 2.31 -0.51
CA LEU A 54 -4.10 2.87 -1.01
C LEU A 54 -4.10 4.40 -0.95
N ARG A 55 -3.61 5.01 0.13
CA ARG A 55 -3.47 6.47 0.26
C ARG A 55 -2.57 7.07 -0.81
N ARG A 56 -1.51 6.40 -1.23
CA ARG A 56 -0.68 6.86 -2.36
C ARG A 56 -1.49 6.89 -3.66
N ILE A 57 -2.36 5.91 -3.90
CA ILE A 57 -3.28 5.94 -5.04
C ILE A 57 -4.28 7.10 -4.91
N LEU A 58 -4.79 7.39 -3.70
CA LEU A 58 -5.67 8.55 -3.48
C LEU A 58 -4.98 9.88 -3.79
N ILE A 59 -3.67 10.00 -3.52
CA ILE A 59 -2.88 11.17 -3.92
C ILE A 59 -2.85 11.28 -5.45
N VAL A 60 -2.58 10.18 -6.17
CA VAL A 60 -2.65 10.17 -7.65
C VAL A 60 -4.02 10.64 -8.13
N TYR A 61 -5.10 10.18 -7.53
CA TYR A 61 -6.46 10.58 -7.89
C TYR A 61 -6.72 12.07 -7.63
N ARG A 62 -6.27 12.62 -6.51
CA ARG A 62 -6.41 14.05 -6.19
C ARG A 62 -5.66 14.94 -7.16
N GLU A 63 -4.40 14.62 -7.45
CA GLU A 63 -3.58 15.37 -8.38
C GLU A 63 -4.18 15.36 -9.78
N THR A 64 -4.58 14.19 -10.27
CA THR A 64 -5.19 14.06 -11.60
C THR A 64 -6.56 14.71 -11.67
N ALA A 65 -7.37 14.66 -10.61
CA ALA A 65 -8.62 15.42 -10.53
C ALA A 65 -8.38 16.93 -10.65
N GLY A 66 -7.36 17.45 -9.99
CA GLY A 66 -6.96 18.86 -10.10
C GLY A 66 -6.53 19.23 -11.52
N TRP A 67 -5.79 18.38 -12.21
CA TRP A 67 -5.39 18.59 -13.61
C TRP A 67 -6.61 18.63 -14.53
N LEU A 68 -7.54 17.67 -14.37
CA LEU A 68 -8.77 17.61 -15.15
C LEU A 68 -9.67 18.84 -14.91
N ALA A 69 -9.76 19.31 -13.67
CA ALA A 69 -10.49 20.53 -13.32
C ALA A 69 -9.87 21.79 -13.97
N ALA A 70 -8.54 21.80 -14.17
CA ALA A 70 -7.82 22.84 -14.90
C ALA A 70 -7.87 22.66 -16.44
N GLY A 71 -8.65 21.70 -16.96
CA GLY A 71 -8.75 21.41 -18.38
C GLY A 71 -7.55 20.66 -18.98
N ARG A 72 -6.65 20.18 -18.14
CA ARG A 72 -5.46 19.44 -18.59
C ARG A 72 -5.78 17.96 -18.77
N THR A 73 -5.58 17.44 -19.98
CA THR A 73 -5.78 16.03 -20.34
C THR A 73 -4.54 15.40 -20.98
N ASP A 74 -3.41 16.11 -20.99
CA ASP A 74 -2.15 15.76 -21.63
C ASP A 74 -1.19 14.97 -20.71
N PHE A 75 -1.72 14.34 -19.68
CA PHE A 75 -0.97 13.44 -18.81
C PHE A 75 -1.12 11.96 -19.25
N ASP A 76 -0.32 11.06 -18.70
CA ASP A 76 -0.38 9.63 -18.96
C ASP A 76 -1.65 9.01 -18.36
N ALA A 77 -2.73 8.98 -19.15
CA ALA A 77 -4.01 8.37 -18.75
C ALA A 77 -3.93 6.85 -18.55
N ALA A 78 -2.96 6.17 -19.20
CA ALA A 78 -2.72 4.76 -18.97
C ALA A 78 -2.16 4.54 -17.55
N ALA A 79 -1.29 5.42 -17.06
CA ALA A 79 -0.82 5.36 -15.67
C ALA A 79 -1.96 5.59 -14.66
N LEU A 80 -2.91 6.49 -14.93
CA LEU A 80 -4.12 6.62 -14.10
C LEU A 80 -4.97 5.34 -14.15
N GLY A 81 -5.10 4.71 -15.33
CA GLY A 81 -5.76 3.41 -15.46
C GLY A 81 -5.07 2.32 -14.64
N GLN A 82 -3.74 2.27 -14.64
CA GLN A 82 -2.96 1.35 -13.80
C GLN A 82 -3.18 1.60 -12.31
N ALA A 83 -3.35 2.85 -11.86
CA ALA A 83 -3.71 3.16 -10.49
C ALA A 83 -5.08 2.57 -10.11
N ALA A 84 -6.06 2.64 -11.02
CA ALA A 84 -7.38 2.05 -10.82
C ALA A 84 -7.33 0.50 -10.86
N ASP A 85 -6.50 -0.09 -11.71
CA ASP A 85 -6.28 -1.54 -11.75
C ASP A 85 -5.63 -2.03 -10.44
N LEU A 86 -4.64 -1.29 -9.91
CA LEU A 86 -4.01 -1.60 -8.64
C LEU A 86 -5.01 -1.46 -7.47
N PHE A 87 -5.82 -0.39 -7.46
CA PHE A 87 -6.85 -0.22 -6.43
C PHE A 87 -7.86 -1.37 -6.47
N ARG A 88 -8.27 -1.80 -7.68
CA ARG A 88 -9.13 -2.98 -7.85
C ARG A 88 -8.49 -4.25 -7.26
N ALA A 89 -7.28 -4.60 -7.70
CA ALA A 89 -6.69 -5.87 -7.36
C ALA A 89 -6.22 -5.94 -5.91
N PHE A 90 -5.53 -4.88 -5.43
CA PHE A 90 -4.96 -4.86 -4.09
C PHE A 90 -5.93 -4.30 -3.04
N GLY A 91 -6.64 -3.21 -3.34
CA GLY A 91 -7.62 -2.62 -2.42
C GLY A 91 -8.91 -3.44 -2.36
N GLU A 92 -9.65 -3.51 -3.48
CA GLU A 92 -11.02 -4.02 -3.46
C GLU A 92 -11.13 -5.55 -3.42
N ASP A 93 -10.32 -6.26 -4.22
CA ASP A 93 -10.44 -7.71 -4.36
C ASP A 93 -9.67 -8.45 -3.26
N TYR A 94 -8.59 -7.87 -2.72
CA TYR A 94 -7.81 -8.46 -1.64
C TYR A 94 -8.10 -7.80 -0.29
N HIS A 95 -7.66 -6.56 -0.05
CA HIS A 95 -7.75 -5.89 1.26
C HIS A 95 -9.19 -5.82 1.79
N GLU A 96 -10.11 -5.26 1.00
CA GLU A 96 -11.52 -5.14 1.41
C GLU A 96 -12.21 -6.51 1.46
N ARG A 97 -12.19 -7.26 0.34
CA ARG A 97 -13.02 -8.46 0.23
C ARG A 97 -12.49 -9.62 1.04
N GLU A 98 -11.19 -9.93 0.91
CA GLU A 98 -10.62 -11.12 1.54
C GLU A 98 -10.26 -10.89 3.01
N LEU A 99 -9.86 -9.66 3.41
CA LEU A 99 -9.46 -9.42 4.79
C LEU A 99 -10.59 -8.78 5.61
N GLU A 100 -11.13 -7.64 5.18
CA GLU A 100 -12.11 -6.91 5.99
C GLU A 100 -13.50 -7.52 5.96
N GLU A 101 -14.06 -7.74 4.78
CA GLU A 101 -15.44 -8.25 4.63
C GLU A 101 -15.58 -9.69 5.12
N GLN A 102 -14.53 -10.53 5.00
CA GLN A 102 -14.57 -11.91 5.44
C GLN A 102 -14.13 -12.12 6.90
N HIS A 103 -13.26 -11.27 7.43
CA HIS A 103 -12.67 -11.50 8.75
C HIS A 103 -12.94 -10.38 9.75
N VAL A 104 -12.67 -9.12 9.42
CA VAL A 104 -12.77 -8.00 10.35
C VAL A 104 -14.22 -7.65 10.65
N PHE A 105 -15.01 -7.35 9.63
CA PHE A 105 -16.38 -6.85 9.79
C PHE A 105 -17.34 -7.85 10.43
N PRO A 106 -17.31 -9.16 10.12
CA PRO A 106 -18.15 -10.13 10.82
C PRO A 106 -17.85 -10.23 12.32
N GLN A 107 -16.58 -10.10 12.70
CA GLN A 107 -16.19 -10.12 14.11
C GLN A 107 -16.63 -8.83 14.84
N LEU A 108 -16.49 -7.66 14.20
CA LEU A 108 -17.01 -6.40 14.73
C LEU A 108 -18.54 -6.43 14.92
N GLN A 109 -19.25 -6.96 13.93
CA GLN A 109 -20.72 -7.13 14.06
C GLN A 109 -21.10 -8.06 15.19
N LYS A 110 -20.39 -9.17 15.36
CA LYS A 110 -20.61 -10.13 16.45
C LYS A 110 -20.30 -9.52 17.83
N ALA A 111 -19.25 -8.70 17.92
CA ALA A 111 -18.86 -8.01 19.16
C ALA A 111 -19.89 -6.96 19.58
N GLY A 112 -20.62 -6.38 18.63
CA GLY A 112 -21.67 -5.39 18.90
C GLY A 112 -21.11 -4.01 19.20
N GLY A 113 -21.95 -3.17 19.82
CA GLY A 113 -21.55 -1.82 20.21
C GLY A 113 -21.55 -0.79 19.07
N PRO A 114 -21.02 0.43 19.31
CA PRO A 114 -21.09 1.53 18.33
C PRO A 114 -20.40 1.24 17.01
N VAL A 115 -19.28 0.47 17.04
CA VAL A 115 -18.50 0.16 15.83
C VAL A 115 -19.27 -0.80 14.92
N ALA A 116 -20.00 -1.77 15.47
CA ALA A 116 -20.84 -2.68 14.70
C ALA A 116 -21.90 -1.93 13.87
N ALA A 117 -22.41 -0.82 14.39
CA ALA A 117 -23.40 0.02 13.68
C ALA A 117 -22.80 0.76 12.46
N VAL A 118 -21.47 0.92 12.39
CA VAL A 118 -20.80 1.59 11.26
C VAL A 118 -20.46 0.63 10.13
N VAL A 119 -20.33 -0.68 10.40
CA VAL A 119 -19.98 -1.69 9.37
C VAL A 119 -20.86 -1.60 8.11
N PRO A 120 -22.20 -1.43 8.18
CA PRO A 120 -23.01 -1.24 6.96
C PRO A 120 -22.60 -0.02 6.13
N VAL A 121 -22.10 1.04 6.77
CA VAL A 121 -21.61 2.25 6.06
C VAL A 121 -20.30 1.93 5.35
N LEU A 122 -19.36 1.25 6.00
CA LEU A 122 -18.09 0.81 5.40
C LEU A 122 -18.34 -0.08 4.18
N LEU A 123 -19.21 -1.08 4.31
CA LEU A 123 -19.62 -1.94 3.19
C LEU A 123 -20.26 -1.17 2.02
N ALA A 124 -21.07 -0.15 2.34
CA ALA A 124 -21.69 0.70 1.30
C ALA A 124 -20.62 1.56 0.60
N GLN A 125 -19.57 2.00 1.31
CA GLN A 125 -18.43 2.71 0.75
C GLN A 125 -17.57 1.81 -0.15
N HIS A 126 -17.31 0.56 0.23
CA HIS A 126 -16.69 -0.46 -0.63
C HIS A 126 -17.47 -0.66 -1.94
N ALA A 127 -18.78 -0.85 -1.82
CA ALA A 127 -19.64 -1.01 -3.02
C ALA A 127 -19.59 0.22 -3.93
N ARG A 128 -19.51 1.44 -3.36
CA ARG A 128 -19.36 2.68 -4.11
C ARG A 128 -17.98 2.80 -4.73
N GLY A 129 -16.93 2.41 -4.01
CA GLY A 129 -15.56 2.35 -4.49
C GLY A 129 -15.46 1.51 -5.75
N ARG A 130 -15.96 0.28 -5.72
CA ARG A 130 -15.98 -0.65 -6.87
C ARG A 130 -16.66 -0.06 -8.11
N GLN A 131 -17.73 0.70 -7.92
CA GLN A 131 -18.40 1.41 -9.03
C GLN A 131 -17.53 2.53 -9.60
N ALA A 132 -16.91 3.32 -8.72
CA ALA A 132 -16.03 4.42 -9.13
C ALA A 132 -14.78 3.91 -9.81
N THR A 133 -14.13 2.86 -9.28
CA THR A 133 -12.97 2.19 -9.92
C THR A 133 -13.32 1.69 -11.32
N ALA A 134 -14.47 1.02 -11.48
CA ALA A 134 -14.93 0.57 -12.79
C ALA A 134 -15.12 1.73 -13.78
N PHE A 135 -15.66 2.86 -13.30
CA PHE A 135 -15.79 4.07 -14.12
C PHE A 135 -14.42 4.63 -14.53
N VAL A 136 -13.47 4.79 -13.60
CA VAL A 136 -12.11 5.30 -13.90
C VAL A 136 -11.44 4.41 -14.94
N ARG A 137 -11.43 3.09 -14.72
CA ARG A 137 -10.87 2.11 -15.66
C ARG A 137 -11.44 2.24 -17.06
N ALA A 138 -12.76 2.37 -17.18
CA ALA A 138 -13.45 2.55 -18.47
C ALA A 138 -13.02 3.84 -19.19
N ARG A 139 -12.84 4.96 -18.45
CA ARG A 139 -12.39 6.23 -19.03
C ARG A 139 -10.91 6.25 -19.42
N CYS A 140 -10.08 5.43 -18.78
CA CYS A 140 -8.65 5.32 -19.06
C CYS A 140 -8.32 4.24 -20.11
N ALA A 141 -9.26 3.40 -20.53
CA ALA A 141 -9.02 2.21 -21.35
C ALA A 141 -8.32 2.50 -22.69
N SER A 142 -8.54 3.67 -23.28
CA SER A 142 -7.88 4.08 -24.54
C SER A 142 -6.48 4.68 -24.36
N GLY A 143 -5.99 4.83 -23.12
CA GLY A 143 -4.75 5.55 -22.79
C GLY A 143 -4.85 7.08 -22.95
N ARG A 144 -6.04 7.61 -23.21
CA ARG A 144 -6.33 9.06 -23.34
C ARG A 144 -7.65 9.40 -22.69
N ILE A 145 -7.75 10.59 -22.12
CA ILE A 145 -9.00 11.13 -21.59
C ILE A 145 -9.64 12.00 -22.67
N ALA A 146 -10.85 11.66 -23.08
CA ALA A 146 -11.61 12.52 -23.96
C ALA A 146 -11.98 13.82 -23.22
N PRO A 147 -11.83 15.00 -23.84
CA PRO A 147 -12.15 16.27 -23.18
C PRO A 147 -13.58 16.32 -22.60
N ALA A 148 -14.54 15.68 -23.25
CA ALA A 148 -15.92 15.58 -22.78
C ALA A 148 -16.08 14.75 -21.49
N ASP A 149 -15.17 13.80 -21.23
CA ASP A 149 -15.17 12.95 -20.04
C ASP A 149 -14.44 13.60 -18.85
N ALA A 150 -13.58 14.57 -19.10
CA ALA A 150 -12.69 15.16 -18.09
C ALA A 150 -13.43 15.70 -16.84
N PRO A 151 -14.53 16.46 -16.96
CA PRO A 151 -15.25 16.96 -15.79
C PRO A 151 -15.84 15.85 -14.92
N ALA A 152 -16.47 14.84 -15.55
CA ALA A 152 -17.07 13.73 -14.83
C ALA A 152 -16.00 12.85 -14.15
N LEU A 153 -14.90 12.58 -14.85
CA LEU A 153 -13.77 11.80 -14.31
C LEU A 153 -13.13 12.55 -13.14
N GLY A 154 -12.84 13.84 -13.29
CA GLY A 154 -12.26 14.65 -12.22
C GLY A 154 -13.13 14.66 -10.96
N LYS A 155 -14.46 14.78 -11.12
CA LYS A 155 -15.39 14.71 -9.98
C LYS A 155 -15.39 13.33 -9.32
N VAL A 156 -15.42 12.25 -10.10
CA VAL A 156 -15.39 10.89 -9.54
C VAL A 156 -14.10 10.64 -8.76
N LEU A 157 -12.94 11.03 -9.29
CA LEU A 157 -11.65 10.89 -8.61
C LEU A 157 -11.59 11.68 -7.30
N GLN A 158 -12.12 12.91 -7.29
CA GLN A 158 -12.16 13.74 -6.08
C GLN A 158 -13.08 13.16 -5.02
N ASP A 159 -14.30 12.74 -5.40
CA ASP A 159 -15.27 12.15 -4.47
C ASP A 159 -14.74 10.82 -3.92
N PHE A 160 -14.08 10.01 -4.75
CA PHE A 160 -13.43 8.76 -4.37
C PHE A 160 -12.35 9.01 -3.32
N ALA A 161 -11.41 9.90 -3.62
CA ALA A 161 -10.32 10.21 -2.70
C ALA A 161 -10.85 10.71 -1.35
N ARG A 162 -11.82 11.63 -1.36
CA ARG A 162 -12.45 12.14 -0.14
C ARG A 162 -13.13 11.04 0.67
N MET A 163 -13.83 10.12 0.01
CA MET A 163 -14.52 9.01 0.68
C MET A 163 -13.52 8.09 1.37
N TYR A 164 -12.49 7.63 0.65
CA TYR A 164 -11.53 6.68 1.19
C TYR A 164 -10.56 7.28 2.20
N GLU A 165 -10.26 8.58 2.14
CA GLU A 165 -9.52 9.27 3.18
C GLU A 165 -10.24 9.22 4.54
N ALA A 166 -11.56 9.46 4.53
CA ALA A 166 -12.38 9.36 5.74
C ALA A 166 -12.56 7.91 6.19
N HIS A 167 -12.76 7.00 5.24
CA HIS A 167 -12.93 5.57 5.44
C HIS A 167 -11.70 4.95 6.14
N THR A 168 -10.53 5.02 5.51
CA THR A 168 -9.30 4.46 6.07
C THR A 168 -8.89 5.11 7.39
N ALA A 169 -9.14 6.43 7.55
CA ALA A 169 -8.86 7.10 8.81
C ALA A 169 -9.75 6.57 9.94
N PHE A 170 -11.02 6.29 9.66
CA PHE A 170 -11.92 5.69 10.65
C PHE A 170 -11.53 4.25 10.97
N GLU A 171 -11.18 3.46 9.99
CA GLU A 171 -10.76 2.07 10.19
C GLU A 171 -9.47 1.99 11.01
N ASP A 172 -8.44 2.73 10.63
CA ASP A 172 -7.16 2.75 11.36
C ASP A 172 -7.30 3.16 12.82
N THR A 173 -8.19 4.10 13.11
CA THR A 173 -8.29 4.71 14.44
C THR A 173 -9.40 4.15 15.32
N VAL A 174 -10.41 3.51 14.71
CA VAL A 174 -11.60 3.03 15.43
C VAL A 174 -11.88 1.56 15.16
N ALA A 175 -12.12 1.16 13.89
CA ALA A 175 -12.59 -0.18 13.59
C ALA A 175 -11.52 -1.25 13.88
N PHE A 176 -10.30 -1.08 13.38
CA PHE A 176 -9.21 -2.02 13.60
C PHE A 176 -8.77 -2.07 15.07
N GLN A 177 -8.84 -0.94 15.78
CA GLN A 177 -8.54 -0.92 17.20
C GLN A 177 -9.61 -1.68 18.02
N ALA A 178 -10.88 -1.53 17.66
CA ALA A 178 -11.97 -2.29 18.29
C ALA A 178 -11.86 -3.78 17.97
N TRP A 179 -11.54 -4.13 16.72
CA TRP A 179 -11.29 -5.51 16.31
C TRP A 179 -10.13 -6.14 17.10
N ARG A 180 -8.99 -5.45 17.18
CA ARG A 180 -7.85 -5.90 17.99
C ARG A 180 -8.21 -6.13 19.45
N GLN A 181 -9.02 -5.23 20.04
CA GLN A 181 -9.43 -5.33 21.46
C GLN A 181 -10.42 -6.47 21.71
N SER A 182 -11.17 -6.90 20.69
CA SER A 182 -12.12 -8.02 20.79
C SER A 182 -11.45 -9.39 20.79
N MET A 183 -10.14 -9.47 20.51
CA MET A 183 -9.37 -10.71 20.40
C MET A 183 -8.41 -10.92 21.56
N SER A 184 -8.27 -12.17 22.01
CA SER A 184 -7.14 -12.61 22.85
C SER A 184 -5.81 -12.57 22.08
N ASP A 185 -4.68 -12.66 22.78
CA ASP A 185 -3.34 -12.69 22.16
C ASP A 185 -3.21 -13.83 21.13
N LYS A 186 -3.72 -15.01 21.46
CA LYS A 186 -3.70 -16.16 20.57
C LYS A 186 -4.55 -15.95 19.30
N GLU A 187 -5.70 -15.29 19.42
CA GLU A 187 -6.55 -14.98 18.27
C GLU A 187 -5.88 -13.95 17.37
N ARG A 188 -5.15 -12.98 17.93
CA ARG A 188 -4.37 -12.01 17.16
C ARG A 188 -3.24 -12.66 16.37
N GLU A 189 -2.51 -13.59 16.98
CA GLU A 189 -1.47 -14.38 16.30
C GLU A 189 -2.08 -15.20 15.16
N THR A 190 -3.19 -15.89 15.44
CA THR A 190 -3.91 -16.69 14.43
C THR A 190 -4.41 -15.82 13.27
N ALA A 191 -4.88 -14.60 13.54
CA ALA A 191 -5.32 -13.65 12.50
C ALA A 191 -4.15 -13.22 11.61
N GLY A 192 -2.97 -12.95 12.19
CA GLY A 192 -1.75 -12.65 11.42
C GLY A 192 -1.37 -13.78 10.48
N ASP A 193 -1.26 -15.01 10.99
CA ASP A 193 -0.98 -16.20 10.19
C ASP A 193 -1.99 -16.42 9.06
N GLN A 194 -3.26 -16.10 9.32
CA GLN A 194 -4.32 -16.24 8.34
C GLN A 194 -4.21 -15.20 7.24
N PHE A 195 -3.96 -13.94 7.57
CA PHE A 195 -3.79 -12.87 6.60
C PHE A 195 -2.59 -13.12 5.70
N GLU A 196 -1.48 -13.57 6.28
CA GLU A 196 -0.30 -13.97 5.50
C GLU A 196 -0.58 -15.13 4.52
N LYS A 197 -1.43 -16.10 4.90
CA LYS A 197 -1.87 -17.16 3.99
C LYS A 197 -2.75 -16.62 2.87
N VAL A 198 -3.68 -15.72 3.18
CA VAL A 198 -4.55 -15.06 2.19
C VAL A 198 -3.69 -14.27 1.20
N GLU A 199 -2.75 -13.46 1.69
CA GLU A 199 -1.82 -12.70 0.84
C GLU A 199 -1.05 -13.62 -0.11
N ARG A 200 -0.42 -14.69 0.42
CA ARG A 200 0.32 -15.66 -0.40
C ARG A 200 -0.54 -16.39 -1.42
N SER A 201 -1.81 -16.64 -1.12
CA SER A 201 -2.73 -17.29 -2.06
C SER A 201 -3.20 -16.34 -3.16
N HIS A 202 -3.30 -15.05 -2.87
CA HIS A 202 -3.77 -14.02 -3.78
C HIS A 202 -2.63 -13.49 -4.67
N PHE A 203 -1.45 -13.33 -4.09
CA PHE A 203 -0.24 -12.84 -4.77
C PHE A 203 0.88 -13.88 -4.67
N ALA A 204 1.54 -14.20 -5.76
CA ALA A 204 2.60 -15.22 -5.84
C ALA A 204 3.85 -14.94 -4.99
N GLY A 205 3.82 -13.94 -4.12
CA GLY A 205 4.86 -13.55 -3.16
C GLY A 205 4.80 -12.05 -2.89
N GLY A 206 4.67 -11.65 -1.62
CA GLY A 206 4.77 -10.28 -1.13
C GLY A 206 3.78 -9.30 -1.80
N GLY A 207 2.48 -9.42 -1.49
CA GLY A 207 1.45 -8.55 -2.07
C GLY A 207 1.69 -7.07 -1.76
N PHE A 208 2.09 -6.76 -0.53
CA PHE A 208 2.41 -5.39 -0.11
C PHE A 208 3.59 -4.80 -0.90
N GLU A 209 4.72 -5.52 -1.00
CA GLU A 209 5.91 -5.04 -1.72
C GLU A 209 5.63 -4.85 -3.21
N MET A 210 4.88 -5.76 -3.81
CA MET A 210 4.44 -5.65 -5.21
C MET A 210 3.58 -4.40 -5.40
N ALA A 211 2.57 -4.18 -4.56
CA ALA A 211 1.67 -3.03 -4.65
C ALA A 211 2.40 -1.70 -4.40
N ALA A 212 3.30 -1.66 -3.40
CA ALA A 212 4.15 -0.50 -3.12
C ALA A 212 5.09 -0.17 -4.30
N GLY A 213 5.64 -1.20 -4.96
CA GLY A 213 6.45 -1.04 -6.16
C GLY A 213 5.64 -0.54 -7.37
N GLN A 214 4.43 -1.04 -7.56
CA GLN A 214 3.54 -0.61 -8.65
C GLN A 214 3.09 0.84 -8.47
N VAL A 215 2.65 1.24 -7.28
CA VAL A 215 2.25 2.63 -7.05
C VAL A 215 3.42 3.60 -7.23
N ALA A 216 4.64 3.22 -6.84
CA ALA A 216 5.84 4.02 -7.08
C ALA A 216 6.11 4.25 -8.58
N GLN A 217 5.92 3.22 -9.42
CA GLN A 217 6.05 3.35 -10.88
C GLN A 217 4.96 4.27 -11.47
N ILE A 218 3.73 4.18 -10.98
CA ILE A 218 2.63 5.05 -11.39
C ILE A 218 2.94 6.50 -11.05
N GLU A 219 3.40 6.77 -9.83
CA GLU A 219 3.82 8.10 -9.38
C GLU A 219 4.94 8.66 -10.25
N GLN A 220 5.94 7.84 -10.63
CA GLN A 220 7.01 8.26 -11.52
C GLN A 220 6.49 8.66 -12.91
N LYS A 221 5.62 7.83 -13.51
CA LYS A 221 5.01 8.12 -14.83
C LYS A 221 4.21 9.42 -14.84
N LEU A 222 3.54 9.74 -13.73
CA LEU A 222 2.74 10.95 -13.59
C LEU A 222 3.55 12.15 -13.05
N GLY A 223 4.84 11.97 -12.72
CA GLY A 223 5.67 13.02 -12.13
C GLY A 223 5.27 13.39 -10.71
N LEU A 224 4.72 12.44 -9.96
CA LEU A 224 4.22 12.62 -8.59
C LEU A 224 5.14 12.01 -7.51
N ALA A 225 6.27 11.41 -7.89
CA ALA A 225 7.16 10.69 -6.97
C ALA A 225 7.99 11.60 -6.05
N ASP A 226 8.12 12.89 -6.39
CA ASP A 226 8.90 13.84 -5.58
C ASP A 226 8.10 14.32 -4.38
N LEU A 227 8.46 13.86 -3.19
CA LEU A 227 7.80 14.24 -1.94
C LEU A 227 7.88 15.75 -1.66
N ALA A 228 8.90 16.45 -2.15
CA ALA A 228 9.05 17.89 -1.95
C ALA A 228 7.89 18.71 -2.56
N ARG A 229 7.22 18.19 -3.59
CA ARG A 229 6.03 18.79 -4.21
C ARG A 229 4.89 19.04 -3.22
N TYR A 230 4.80 18.23 -2.18
CA TYR A 230 3.72 18.26 -1.19
C TYR A 230 4.09 19.12 0.02
N THR A 231 5.26 19.77 0.00
CA THR A 231 5.63 20.70 1.05
C THR A 231 4.75 21.95 0.96
N ALA A 232 4.11 22.31 2.07
CA ALA A 232 3.28 23.51 2.14
C ALA A 232 4.10 24.76 1.78
N GLY A 233 3.48 25.71 1.09
CA GLY A 233 4.09 27.00 0.78
C GLY A 233 4.42 27.80 2.05
N ALA A 234 5.17 28.90 1.88
CA ALA A 234 5.51 29.78 2.99
C ALA A 234 4.23 30.29 3.69
N VAL A 235 4.22 30.19 5.02
CA VAL A 235 3.13 30.74 5.84
C VAL A 235 3.36 32.24 5.99
N PRO A 236 2.34 33.11 5.78
CA PRO A 236 2.45 34.54 6.07
C PRO A 236 2.85 34.77 7.53
N ALA A 237 3.62 35.81 7.80
CA ALA A 237 3.93 36.22 9.16
C ALA A 237 2.63 36.54 9.93
N PRO A 238 2.53 36.17 11.23
CA PRO A 238 1.34 36.43 12.07
C PRO A 238 1.09 37.93 12.28
#